data_5fbae387aecbdb0acfa52d755539b11a
#
_entry.id   5fbae387aecbdb0acfa52d755539b11a
#
_cell.length_a   1.000
_cell.length_b   1.000
_cell.length_c   1.000
_cell.angle_alpha   90.00
_cell.angle_beta   90.00
_cell.angle_gamma   90.00
#
_symmetry.space_group_name_H-M   'P 1'
#
loop_
_entity.id
_entity.type
_entity.pdbx_description
1 polymer ?
#
loop_
_entity_poly.entity_id
_entity_poly.type
_entity_poly.pdbx_seq_one_letter_code
_entity_poly.pdbx_strand_id
1 'polypeptide(L)'
;MSGNLMRGIHAKYGDNKVAETKCDSKKISQRLLCGLLAALLAALSLCACSREGEYSRVIFTTGFAMDEVFRIGRSSCKLPEFMVYLVNTQNQYESVYGEQIWSVESGGVTLEENVKDTVLAKLAQIKTMYLMAKDRDVELSEEEKQRVAAAAETYFRSLTDREREIMGVDQETIQQLYTEYAMAEKVYNQIIEGINPEISDDEART
;
A
#
# COMPACT_ATOMS: atom_id res chain seq x y z
N MET A 1 35.17 34.36 -53.64
CA MET A 1 36.58 34.83 -53.71
C MET A 1 37.36 33.84 -52.90
N SER A 2 37.96 32.91 -53.57
CA SER A 2 39.39 32.80 -53.88
C SER A 2 40.19 32.54 -52.62
N GLY A 3 40.98 31.57 -52.47
CA GLY A 3 41.61 30.57 -53.34
C GLY A 3 42.68 29.89 -52.48
N ASN A 4 42.89 28.64 -52.76
CA ASN A 4 44.18 28.08 -53.21
C ASN A 4 45.37 28.22 -52.21
N LEU A 5 46.23 27.29 -51.99
CA LEU A 5 46.84 26.29 -52.88
C LEU A 5 47.87 25.49 -52.04
N MET A 6 47.84 24.22 -52.12
CA MET A 6 48.89 23.28 -52.56
C MET A 6 50.28 23.20 -51.93
N ARG A 7 50.62 21.92 -51.74
CA ARG A 7 51.91 21.22 -51.96
C ARG A 7 52.98 21.34 -50.86
N GLY A 8 53.66 20.31 -50.56
CA GLY A 8 54.05 18.99 -51.13
C GLY A 8 55.15 18.38 -50.30
N ILE A 9 55.16 17.13 -50.35
CA ILE A 9 56.17 16.17 -50.90
C ILE A 9 57.38 15.79 -50.00
N HIS A 10 57.53 14.49 -49.92
CA HIS A 10 58.72 13.58 -49.84
C HIS A 10 59.48 13.46 -48.50
N ALA A 11 59.34 12.28 -47.92
CA ALA A 11 60.18 11.05 -48.08
C ALA A 11 61.48 11.00 -47.25
N LYS A 12 61.60 10.02 -46.44
CA LYS A 12 62.61 8.93 -46.41
C LYS A 12 62.54 8.16 -45.08
N TYR A 13 62.11 6.95 -45.14
CA TYR A 13 62.80 5.66 -45.04
C TYR A 13 63.97 5.61 -44.06
N GLY A 14 63.88 4.73 -43.06
CA GLY A 14 64.99 4.30 -42.21
C GLY A 14 64.51 3.46 -41.02
N ASP A 15 64.75 2.18 -41.17
CA ASP A 15 64.59 1.09 -40.18
C ASP A 15 64.94 1.48 -38.76
N ASN A 16 64.09 0.99 -37.80
CA ASN A 16 64.60 0.27 -36.64
C ASN A 16 63.44 -0.57 -36.04
N LYS A 17 63.37 -1.81 -36.45
CA LYS A 17 62.80 -2.92 -35.67
C LYS A 17 63.79 -3.15 -34.53
N VAL A 18 63.31 -3.15 -33.32
CA VAL A 18 63.64 -3.84 -32.08
C VAL A 18 63.35 -2.92 -30.91
N ALA A 19 62.14 -2.94 -30.37
CA ALA A 19 61.82 -2.67 -28.97
C ALA A 19 60.30 -2.60 -28.70
N GLU A 20 59.46 -3.48 -29.28
CA GLU A 20 58.04 -3.45 -29.10
C GLU A 20 57.39 -4.72 -28.52
N THR A 21 58.10 -5.48 -27.75
CA THR A 21 57.51 -6.73 -27.16
C THR A 21 57.40 -6.75 -25.63
N LYS A 22 57.71 -5.64 -24.97
CA LYS A 22 57.59 -5.59 -23.48
C LYS A 22 56.59 -4.65 -22.90
N CYS A 23 55.87 -3.86 -23.73
CA CYS A 23 54.89 -2.87 -23.26
C CYS A 23 53.41 -3.35 -23.32
N ASP A 24 53.10 -4.37 -24.13
CA ASP A 24 51.75 -4.85 -24.33
C ASP A 24 51.21 -5.74 -23.21
N SER A 25 52.09 -6.48 -22.55
CA SER A 25 51.67 -7.40 -21.45
C SER A 25 51.08 -6.64 -20.22
N LYS A 26 51.64 -5.48 -19.88
CA LYS A 26 51.11 -4.65 -18.79
C LYS A 26 49.78 -3.99 -19.12
N LYS A 27 49.59 -3.57 -20.35
CA LYS A 27 48.34 -2.93 -20.83
C LYS A 27 47.20 -3.96 -20.92
N ILE A 28 47.48 -5.20 -21.32
CA ILE A 28 46.51 -6.29 -21.39
C ILE A 28 46.09 -6.71 -19.98
N SER A 29 47.03 -6.82 -19.05
CA SER A 29 46.75 -7.13 -17.64
C SER A 29 45.91 -6.03 -16.98
N GLN A 30 46.20 -4.77 -17.26
CA GLN A 30 45.46 -3.64 -16.69
C GLN A 30 44.02 -3.51 -17.25
N ARG A 31 43.83 -3.83 -18.55
CA ARG A 31 42.52 -3.88 -19.18
C ARG A 31 41.65 -5.03 -18.67
N LEU A 32 42.28 -6.22 -18.45
CA LEU A 32 41.62 -7.36 -17.83
C LEU A 32 41.23 -7.09 -16.37
N LEU A 33 42.10 -6.42 -15.60
CA LEU A 33 41.81 -6.02 -14.23
C LEU A 33 40.66 -5.00 -14.14
N CYS A 34 40.64 -4.00 -15.00
CA CYS A 34 39.52 -3.05 -15.09
C CYS A 34 38.22 -3.71 -15.54
N GLY A 35 38.26 -4.68 -16.45
CA GLY A 35 37.09 -5.44 -16.88
C GLY A 35 36.52 -6.32 -15.76
N LEU A 36 37.39 -6.98 -14.98
CA LEU A 36 36.97 -7.75 -13.81
C LEU A 36 36.39 -6.87 -12.70
N LEU A 37 36.98 -5.71 -12.47
CA LEU A 37 36.47 -4.76 -11.46
C LEU A 37 35.10 -4.18 -11.87
N ALA A 38 34.91 -3.87 -13.15
CA ALA A 38 33.61 -3.41 -13.68
C ALA A 38 32.55 -4.51 -13.61
N ALA A 39 32.89 -5.77 -13.91
CA ALA A 39 31.98 -6.91 -13.76
C ALA A 39 31.62 -7.18 -12.30
N LEU A 40 32.56 -7.02 -11.36
CA LEU A 40 32.31 -7.17 -9.93
C LEU A 40 31.38 -6.07 -9.39
N LEU A 41 31.58 -4.82 -9.84
CA LEU A 41 30.71 -3.70 -9.48
C LEU A 41 29.30 -3.85 -10.09
N ALA A 42 29.18 -4.37 -11.30
CA ALA A 42 27.89 -4.69 -11.91
C ALA A 42 27.16 -5.84 -11.20
N ALA A 43 27.89 -6.85 -10.73
CA ALA A 43 27.33 -7.95 -9.93
C ALA A 43 26.87 -7.50 -8.55
N LEU A 44 27.58 -6.55 -7.91
CA LEU A 44 27.19 -5.97 -6.61
C LEU A 44 25.95 -5.07 -6.73
N SER A 45 25.78 -4.38 -7.86
CA SER A 45 24.58 -3.56 -8.09
C SER A 45 23.33 -4.40 -8.38
N LEU A 46 23.45 -5.62 -8.88
CA LEU A 46 22.33 -6.55 -9.07
C LEU A 46 21.88 -7.22 -7.76
N CYS A 47 22.76 -7.33 -6.75
CA CYS A 47 22.40 -7.86 -5.43
C CYS A 47 21.76 -6.82 -4.50
N ALA A 48 21.80 -5.54 -4.83
CA ALA A 48 21.20 -4.48 -3.99
C ALA A 48 19.66 -4.34 -4.18
N CYS A 49 19.06 -5.02 -5.18
CA CYS A 49 17.63 -4.92 -5.49
C CYS A 49 16.76 -6.01 -4.85
N SER A 50 17.26 -6.85 -3.94
CA SER A 50 16.47 -7.94 -3.35
C SER A 50 16.27 -7.83 -1.84
N ARG A 51 16.26 -6.60 -1.30
CA ARG A 51 15.81 -6.32 0.06
C ARG A 51 14.75 -5.24 0.04
N GLU A 52 13.71 -5.48 -0.76
CA GLU A 52 12.44 -4.79 -0.56
C GLU A 52 11.80 -5.41 0.67
N GLY A 53 11.93 -4.71 1.80
CA GLY A 53 10.93 -4.82 2.84
C GLY A 53 9.59 -4.54 2.16
N GLU A 54 8.65 -5.46 2.27
CA GLU A 54 7.30 -5.37 1.73
C GLU A 54 6.57 -4.24 2.46
N TYR A 55 6.90 -3.00 2.11
CA TYR A 55 6.08 -1.85 2.48
C TYR A 55 4.82 -1.98 1.64
N SER A 56 3.69 -2.12 2.31
CA SER A 56 2.37 -2.05 1.67
C SER A 56 2.28 -0.75 0.88
N ARG A 57 2.60 -0.81 -0.41
CA ARG A 57 2.36 0.30 -1.32
C ARG A 57 0.86 0.41 -1.49
N VAL A 58 0.29 1.53 -1.11
CA VAL A 58 -1.04 1.91 -1.58
C VAL A 58 -0.91 2.11 -3.09
N ILE A 59 -1.29 1.11 -3.85
CA ILE A 59 -1.27 1.16 -5.31
C ILE A 59 -2.65 1.66 -5.72
N PHE A 60 -2.74 2.92 -6.09
CA PHE A 60 -3.91 3.42 -6.84
C PHE A 60 -3.82 2.80 -8.23
N THR A 61 -4.46 1.66 -8.43
CA THR A 61 -4.55 1.03 -9.74
C THR A 61 -5.68 1.69 -10.52
N THR A 62 -5.42 2.12 -11.74
CA THR A 62 -6.41 2.64 -12.69
C THR A 62 -7.32 1.54 -13.27
N GLY A 63 -7.32 0.36 -12.71
CA GLY A 63 -8.12 -0.80 -13.10
C GLY A 63 -8.88 -1.36 -11.92
N PHE A 64 -9.85 -0.59 -11.37
CA PHE A 64 -10.79 -1.11 -10.39
C PHE A 64 -11.71 -2.15 -11.04
N ALA A 65 -12.02 -3.26 -10.33
CA ALA A 65 -13.19 -4.05 -10.65
C ALA A 65 -14.45 -3.15 -10.55
N MET A 66 -15.52 -3.48 -11.28
CA MET A 66 -16.70 -2.61 -11.34
C MET A 66 -17.32 -2.30 -9.96
N ASP A 67 -17.03 -3.12 -8.95
CA ASP A 67 -17.53 -3.03 -7.56
C ASP A 67 -16.44 -2.63 -6.55
N GLU A 68 -15.23 -2.30 -6.99
CA GLU A 68 -14.11 -1.98 -6.10
C GLU A 68 -14.04 -0.46 -5.82
N VAL A 69 -14.11 -0.09 -4.54
CA VAL A 69 -14.02 1.31 -4.09
C VAL A 69 -12.57 1.74 -3.91
N PHE A 70 -11.76 0.90 -3.25
CA PHE A 70 -10.32 1.08 -3.11
C PHE A 70 -9.63 -0.25 -2.82
N ARG A 71 -8.28 -0.25 -2.89
CA ARG A 71 -7.44 -1.39 -2.56
C ARG A 71 -6.23 -0.97 -1.73
N ILE A 72 -5.91 -1.76 -0.70
CA ILE A 72 -4.71 -1.61 0.11
C ILE A 72 -3.95 -2.94 0.05
N GLY A 73 -2.78 -2.95 -0.58
CA GLY A 73 -2.03 -4.18 -0.79
C GLY A 73 -2.86 -5.25 -1.52
N ARG A 74 -3.08 -6.38 -0.84
CA ARG A 74 -3.90 -7.50 -1.34
C ARG A 74 -5.36 -7.46 -0.87
N SER A 75 -5.75 -6.49 -0.05
CA SER A 75 -7.11 -6.33 0.45
C SER A 75 -7.87 -5.28 -0.35
N SER A 76 -9.01 -5.66 -0.90
CA SER A 76 -9.92 -4.82 -1.66
C SER A 76 -11.13 -4.46 -0.80
N CYS A 77 -11.57 -3.21 -0.86
CA CYS A 77 -12.86 -2.77 -0.33
C CYS A 77 -13.84 -2.68 -1.49
N LYS A 78 -14.94 -3.41 -1.39
CA LYS A 78 -15.98 -3.45 -2.40
C LYS A 78 -17.13 -2.49 -2.07
N LEU A 79 -17.89 -2.12 -3.10
CA LEU A 79 -19.03 -1.23 -2.93
C LEU A 79 -20.06 -1.72 -1.88
N PRO A 80 -20.44 -3.02 -1.80
CA PRO A 80 -21.33 -3.50 -0.76
C PRO A 80 -20.79 -3.25 0.66
N GLU A 81 -19.48 -3.43 0.89
CA GLU A 81 -18.85 -3.15 2.18
C GLU A 81 -18.96 -1.67 2.53
N PHE A 82 -18.63 -0.79 1.60
CA PHE A 82 -18.76 0.66 1.78
C PHE A 82 -20.20 1.05 2.08
N MET A 83 -21.16 0.49 1.37
CA MET A 83 -22.58 0.78 1.53
C MET A 83 -23.09 0.36 2.91
N VAL A 84 -22.65 -0.76 3.48
CA VAL A 84 -23.02 -1.16 4.84
C VAL A 84 -22.63 -0.08 5.86
N TYR A 85 -21.39 0.39 5.81
CA TYR A 85 -20.91 1.43 6.73
C TYR A 85 -21.58 2.78 6.48
N LEU A 86 -21.80 3.13 5.21
CA LEU A 86 -22.45 4.40 4.84
C LEU A 86 -23.90 4.43 5.33
N VAL A 87 -24.70 3.41 5.02
CA VAL A 87 -26.11 3.33 5.42
C VAL A 87 -26.26 3.31 6.94
N ASN A 88 -25.43 2.54 7.64
CA ASN A 88 -25.45 2.56 9.10
C ASN A 88 -25.11 3.92 9.68
N THR A 89 -24.12 4.62 9.12
CA THR A 89 -23.77 5.98 9.54
C THR A 89 -24.91 6.95 9.23
N GLN A 90 -25.50 6.85 8.04
CA GLN A 90 -26.65 7.64 7.64
C GLN A 90 -27.82 7.46 8.62
N ASN A 91 -28.23 6.22 8.87
CA ASN A 91 -29.32 5.90 9.79
C ASN A 91 -29.06 6.46 11.20
N GLN A 92 -27.80 6.41 11.67
CA GLN A 92 -27.41 6.96 12.95
C GLN A 92 -27.58 8.49 13.01
N TYR A 93 -27.13 9.21 11.99
CA TYR A 93 -27.29 10.66 11.92
C TYR A 93 -28.78 11.06 11.80
N GLU A 94 -29.52 10.40 10.91
CA GLU A 94 -30.94 10.68 10.70
C GLU A 94 -31.79 10.40 11.93
N SER A 95 -31.46 9.36 12.70
CA SER A 95 -32.18 9.03 13.94
C SER A 95 -32.05 10.11 15.02
N VAL A 96 -30.96 10.90 14.99
CA VAL A 96 -30.68 11.94 15.98
C VAL A 96 -31.11 13.33 15.48
N TYR A 97 -30.85 13.62 14.21
CA TYR A 97 -30.96 14.98 13.64
C TYR A 97 -32.03 15.11 12.57
N GLY A 98 -32.60 14.00 12.10
CA GLY A 98 -33.54 13.97 10.97
C GLY A 98 -32.85 14.11 9.62
N GLU A 99 -33.60 13.86 8.52
CA GLU A 99 -33.06 13.85 7.14
C GLU A 99 -32.48 15.20 6.70
N GLN A 100 -32.94 16.31 7.28
CA GLN A 100 -32.46 17.67 6.96
C GLN A 100 -30.97 17.86 7.28
N ILE A 101 -30.34 16.99 8.06
CA ILE A 101 -28.94 17.12 8.43
C ILE A 101 -28.02 17.09 7.20
N TRP A 102 -28.43 16.41 6.13
CA TRP A 102 -27.60 16.24 4.93
C TRP A 102 -27.45 17.53 4.12
N SER A 103 -28.36 18.52 4.33
CA SER A 103 -28.26 19.84 3.70
C SER A 103 -27.29 20.78 4.43
N VAL A 104 -26.72 20.36 5.56
CA VAL A 104 -25.77 21.19 6.32
C VAL A 104 -24.44 21.23 5.58
N GLU A 105 -23.94 22.45 5.40
CA GLU A 105 -22.67 22.74 4.75
C GLU A 105 -21.76 23.49 5.72
N SER A 106 -20.50 23.11 5.74
CA SER A 106 -19.46 23.75 6.53
C SER A 106 -18.17 23.88 5.71
N GLY A 107 -17.68 25.11 5.53
CA GLY A 107 -16.46 25.36 4.78
C GLY A 107 -16.52 24.99 3.29
N GLY A 108 -17.71 24.97 2.69
CA GLY A 108 -17.93 24.63 1.27
C GLY A 108 -18.01 23.11 1.02
N VAL A 109 -18.09 22.29 2.07
CA VAL A 109 -18.26 20.84 2.00
C VAL A 109 -19.57 20.46 2.68
N THR A 110 -20.37 19.62 2.05
CA THR A 110 -21.62 19.11 2.64
C THR A 110 -21.32 18.05 3.70
N LEU A 111 -22.25 17.89 4.66
CA LEU A 111 -22.12 16.80 5.63
C LEU A 111 -22.11 15.43 4.94
N GLU A 112 -22.86 15.29 3.85
CA GLU A 112 -22.89 14.06 3.05
C GLU A 112 -21.49 13.68 2.51
N GLU A 113 -20.76 14.65 1.92
CA GLU A 113 -19.40 14.45 1.43
C GLU A 113 -18.44 14.11 2.57
N ASN A 114 -18.52 14.84 3.68
CA ASN A 114 -17.68 14.60 4.85
C ASN A 114 -17.90 13.19 5.44
N VAL A 115 -19.16 12.73 5.51
CA VAL A 115 -19.49 11.38 6.00
C VAL A 115 -18.96 10.31 5.05
N LYS A 116 -19.05 10.49 3.74
CA LYS A 116 -18.47 9.57 2.76
C LYS A 116 -16.96 9.44 2.94
N ASP A 117 -16.25 10.54 3.09
CA ASP A 117 -14.81 10.55 3.33
C ASP A 117 -14.44 9.90 4.66
N THR A 118 -15.22 10.16 5.71
CA THR A 118 -15.02 9.53 7.02
C THR A 118 -15.22 8.03 6.97
N VAL A 119 -16.22 7.53 6.26
CA VAL A 119 -16.48 6.10 6.06
C VAL A 119 -15.35 5.46 5.27
N LEU A 120 -14.87 6.11 4.21
CA LEU A 120 -13.71 5.63 3.43
C LEU A 120 -12.45 5.52 4.30
N ALA A 121 -12.16 6.54 5.10
CA ALA A 121 -11.01 6.53 6.00
C ALA A 121 -11.11 5.41 7.04
N LYS A 122 -12.30 5.20 7.63
CA LYS A 122 -12.56 4.11 8.58
C LYS A 122 -12.35 2.74 7.96
N LEU A 123 -12.87 2.52 6.76
CA LEU A 123 -12.69 1.26 6.03
C LEU A 123 -11.23 1.02 5.66
N ALA A 124 -10.50 2.06 5.23
CA ALA A 124 -9.07 1.98 4.96
C ALA A 124 -8.28 1.57 6.22
N GLN A 125 -8.64 2.11 7.38
CA GLN A 125 -8.05 1.73 8.66
C GLN A 125 -8.35 0.25 9.00
N ILE A 126 -9.60 -0.20 8.85
CA ILE A 126 -9.98 -1.59 9.11
C ILE A 126 -9.21 -2.54 8.19
N LYS A 127 -9.15 -2.26 6.87
CA LYS A 127 -8.41 -3.09 5.90
C LYS A 127 -6.92 -3.13 6.22
N THR A 128 -6.33 -2.02 6.64
CA THR A 128 -4.92 -1.96 7.05
C THR A 128 -4.66 -2.83 8.30
N MET A 129 -5.51 -2.70 9.33
CA MET A 129 -5.39 -3.52 10.55
C MET A 129 -5.65 -4.99 10.28
N TYR A 130 -6.61 -5.31 9.42
CA TYR A 130 -6.87 -6.70 8.99
C TYR A 130 -5.66 -7.32 8.26
N LEU A 131 -5.02 -6.57 7.34
CA LEU A 131 -3.78 -7.02 6.70
C LEU A 131 -2.67 -7.23 7.74
N MET A 132 -2.52 -6.32 8.69
CA MET A 132 -1.56 -6.46 9.78
C MET A 132 -1.85 -7.69 10.65
N ALA A 133 -3.13 -7.99 10.91
CA ALA A 133 -3.53 -9.22 11.62
C ALA A 133 -3.08 -10.46 10.84
N LYS A 134 -3.28 -10.47 9.53
CA LYS A 134 -2.83 -11.56 8.65
C LYS A 134 -1.31 -11.72 8.61
N ASP A 135 -0.57 -10.61 8.56
CA ASP A 135 0.89 -10.63 8.52
C ASP A 135 1.52 -11.04 9.86
N ARG A 136 0.76 -10.96 10.95
CA ARG A 136 1.16 -11.38 12.29
C ARG A 136 0.57 -12.72 12.72
N ASP A 137 -0.09 -13.45 11.83
CA ASP A 137 -0.77 -14.71 12.10
C ASP A 137 -1.76 -14.61 13.27
N VAL A 138 -2.41 -13.44 13.42
CA VAL A 138 -3.48 -13.24 14.41
C VAL A 138 -4.74 -13.95 13.91
N GLU A 139 -5.24 -14.87 14.70
CA GLU A 139 -6.47 -15.62 14.42
C GLU A 139 -7.52 -15.41 15.51
N LEU A 140 -8.78 -15.50 15.11
CA LEU A 140 -9.89 -15.56 16.07
C LEU A 140 -9.97 -16.96 16.68
N SER A 141 -10.17 -17.02 17.99
CA SER A 141 -10.52 -18.29 18.67
C SER A 141 -11.87 -18.82 18.20
N GLU A 142 -12.17 -20.08 18.47
CA GLU A 142 -13.47 -20.67 18.09
C GLU A 142 -14.64 -19.95 18.76
N GLU A 143 -14.47 -19.49 20.00
CA GLU A 143 -15.49 -18.70 20.69
C GLU A 143 -15.68 -17.32 20.06
N GLU A 144 -14.58 -16.64 19.62
CA GLU A 144 -14.66 -15.37 18.91
C GLU A 144 -15.33 -15.55 17.56
N LYS A 145 -15.00 -16.60 16.80
CA LYS A 145 -15.64 -16.92 15.52
C LYS A 145 -17.15 -17.13 15.67
N GLN A 146 -17.56 -17.86 16.71
CA GLN A 146 -18.98 -18.08 16.99
C GLN A 146 -19.71 -16.78 17.34
N ARG A 147 -19.10 -15.91 18.17
CA ARG A 147 -19.68 -14.59 18.48
C ARG A 147 -19.81 -13.71 17.26
N VAL A 148 -18.77 -13.68 16.42
CA VAL A 148 -18.76 -12.94 15.16
C VAL A 148 -19.85 -13.44 14.22
N ALA A 149 -19.99 -14.76 14.06
CA ALA A 149 -21.02 -15.36 13.22
C ALA A 149 -22.43 -15.02 13.72
N ALA A 150 -22.68 -15.14 15.02
CA ALA A 150 -23.97 -14.80 15.60
C ALA A 150 -24.32 -13.30 15.46
N ALA A 151 -23.33 -12.41 15.64
CA ALA A 151 -23.52 -10.98 15.46
C ALA A 151 -23.81 -10.62 13.99
N ALA A 152 -23.07 -11.20 13.04
CA ALA A 152 -23.28 -11.02 11.61
C ALA A 152 -24.67 -11.52 11.17
N GLU A 153 -25.09 -12.69 11.63
CA GLU A 153 -26.42 -13.23 11.35
C GLU A 153 -27.53 -12.34 11.93
N THR A 154 -27.35 -11.86 13.17
CA THR A 154 -28.32 -10.96 13.81
C THR A 154 -28.47 -9.67 13.04
N TYR A 155 -27.36 -9.07 12.62
CA TYR A 155 -27.38 -7.86 11.79
C TYR A 155 -28.05 -8.12 10.45
N PHE A 156 -27.66 -9.19 9.73
CA PHE A 156 -28.24 -9.51 8.42
C PHE A 156 -29.76 -9.73 8.51
N ARG A 157 -30.25 -10.38 9.57
CA ARG A 157 -31.69 -10.57 9.80
C ARG A 157 -32.43 -9.30 10.16
N SER A 158 -31.75 -8.30 10.73
CA SER A 158 -32.38 -7.01 11.06
C SER A 158 -32.60 -6.13 9.83
N LEU A 159 -31.88 -6.42 8.71
CA LEU A 159 -32.01 -5.67 7.47
C LEU A 159 -33.32 -6.05 6.77
N THR A 160 -34.03 -5.03 6.26
CA THR A 160 -35.14 -5.23 5.32
C THR A 160 -34.63 -5.71 3.98
N ASP A 161 -35.51 -6.31 3.16
CA ASP A 161 -35.14 -6.73 1.79
C ASP A 161 -34.67 -5.54 0.95
N ARG A 162 -35.28 -4.37 1.11
CA ARG A 162 -34.87 -3.14 0.43
C ARG A 162 -33.47 -2.69 0.83
N GLU A 163 -33.12 -2.74 2.11
CA GLU A 163 -31.77 -2.38 2.58
C GLU A 163 -30.73 -3.35 2.04
N ARG A 164 -31.01 -4.65 2.02
CA ARG A 164 -30.12 -5.66 1.41
C ARG A 164 -29.89 -5.39 -0.07
N GLU A 165 -30.96 -5.06 -0.81
CA GLU A 165 -30.89 -4.71 -2.23
C GLU A 165 -30.08 -3.42 -2.47
N ILE A 166 -30.34 -2.35 -1.72
CA ILE A 166 -29.61 -1.08 -1.83
C ILE A 166 -28.13 -1.24 -1.51
N MET A 167 -27.80 -1.99 -0.48
CA MET A 167 -26.41 -2.24 -0.09
C MET A 167 -25.73 -3.31 -0.97
N GLY A 168 -26.50 -4.11 -1.70
CA GLY A 168 -25.97 -5.20 -2.51
C GLY A 168 -25.32 -6.31 -1.69
N VAL A 169 -25.85 -6.60 -0.49
CA VAL A 169 -25.24 -7.54 0.46
C VAL A 169 -26.04 -8.83 0.60
N ASP A 170 -25.30 -9.92 0.77
CA ASP A 170 -25.77 -11.20 1.23
C ASP A 170 -25.20 -11.53 2.63
N GLN A 171 -25.62 -12.67 3.17
CA GLN A 171 -25.16 -13.12 4.49
C GLN A 171 -23.65 -13.38 4.53
N GLU A 172 -23.08 -13.87 3.44
CA GLU A 172 -21.63 -14.15 3.36
C GLU A 172 -20.81 -12.85 3.40
N THR A 173 -21.25 -11.82 2.66
CA THR A 173 -20.62 -10.49 2.69
C THR A 173 -20.63 -9.91 4.11
N ILE A 174 -21.77 -9.96 4.80
CA ILE A 174 -21.86 -9.48 6.20
C ILE A 174 -20.97 -10.30 7.14
N GLN A 175 -20.97 -11.63 6.99
CA GLN A 175 -20.09 -12.49 7.78
C GLN A 175 -18.61 -12.13 7.60
N GLN A 176 -18.19 -11.89 6.36
CA GLN A 176 -16.82 -11.47 6.04
C GLN A 176 -16.49 -10.14 6.68
N LEU A 177 -17.36 -9.12 6.56
CA LEU A 177 -17.16 -7.80 7.16
C LEU A 177 -16.95 -7.88 8.67
N TYR A 178 -17.79 -8.64 9.36
CA TYR A 178 -17.67 -8.81 10.80
C TYR A 178 -16.40 -9.54 11.20
N THR A 179 -15.97 -10.52 10.40
CA THR A 179 -14.72 -11.25 10.62
C THR A 179 -13.50 -10.34 10.45
N GLU A 180 -13.47 -9.55 9.37
CA GLU A 180 -12.38 -8.60 9.11
C GLU A 180 -12.30 -7.53 10.21
N TYR A 181 -13.45 -7.01 10.65
CA TYR A 181 -13.52 -6.05 11.74
C TYR A 181 -12.99 -6.64 13.06
N ALA A 182 -13.44 -7.84 13.43
CA ALA A 182 -13.01 -8.49 14.66
C ALA A 182 -11.49 -8.78 14.67
N MET A 183 -10.92 -9.18 13.54
CA MET A 183 -9.47 -9.37 13.42
C MET A 183 -8.71 -8.04 13.51
N ALA A 184 -9.23 -7.00 12.88
CA ALA A 184 -8.66 -5.66 12.95
C ALA A 184 -8.68 -5.11 14.38
N GLU A 185 -9.79 -5.29 15.10
CA GLU A 185 -9.93 -4.91 16.50
C GLU A 185 -8.99 -5.70 17.41
N LYS A 186 -8.86 -7.00 17.20
CA LYS A 186 -7.96 -7.84 17.98
C LYS A 186 -6.51 -7.42 17.87
N VAL A 187 -6.00 -7.15 16.65
CA VAL A 187 -4.63 -6.68 16.47
C VAL A 187 -4.43 -5.28 17.02
N TYR A 188 -5.42 -4.40 16.87
CA TYR A 188 -5.39 -3.06 17.45
C TYR A 188 -5.23 -3.10 18.98
N ASN A 189 -6.01 -3.93 19.66
CA ASN A 189 -5.94 -4.10 21.12
C ASN A 189 -4.57 -4.65 21.55
N GLN A 190 -4.02 -5.63 20.84
CA GLN A 190 -2.67 -6.16 21.10
C GLN A 190 -1.59 -5.08 20.96
N ILE A 191 -1.73 -4.18 19.99
CA ILE A 191 -0.78 -3.07 19.81
C ILE A 191 -0.89 -2.09 20.98
N ILE A 192 -2.08 -1.71 21.39
CA ILE A 192 -2.29 -0.76 22.48
C ILE A 192 -1.81 -1.35 23.81
N GLU A 193 -2.11 -2.61 24.09
CA GLU A 193 -1.61 -3.29 25.29
C GLU A 193 -0.08 -3.31 25.36
N GLY A 194 0.59 -3.44 24.18
CA GLY A 194 2.05 -3.38 24.07
C GLY A 194 2.67 -1.97 24.20
N ILE A 195 1.86 -0.93 23.99
CA ILE A 195 2.30 0.48 24.04
C ILE A 195 2.00 1.12 25.40
N ASN A 196 1.26 0.45 26.29
CA ASN A 196 0.83 1.05 27.56
C ASN A 196 2.01 1.73 28.27
N PRO A 197 2.23 3.06 28.14
CA PRO A 197 3.19 3.75 28.95
C PRO A 197 2.63 3.72 30.37
N GLU A 198 3.35 3.14 31.33
CA GLU A 198 3.17 3.49 32.72
C GLU A 198 3.51 4.99 32.84
N ILE A 199 2.52 5.82 32.56
CA ILE A 199 2.63 7.25 32.89
C ILE A 199 2.61 7.29 34.40
N SER A 200 3.77 7.55 35.00
CA SER A 200 3.88 7.72 36.45
C SER A 200 3.02 8.92 36.88
N ASP A 201 2.45 8.84 38.07
CA ASP A 201 1.66 9.95 38.64
C ASP A 201 2.43 11.32 38.67
N ASP A 202 3.73 11.26 38.58
CA ASP A 202 4.60 12.45 38.52
C ASP A 202 4.65 13.07 37.11
N GLU A 203 4.56 12.27 36.03
CA GLU A 203 4.48 12.75 34.66
C GLU A 203 3.10 13.33 34.33
N ALA A 204 2.06 12.83 35.00
CA ALA A 204 0.69 13.33 34.80
C ALA A 204 0.44 14.69 35.49
N ARG A 205 1.38 15.18 36.32
CA ARG A 205 1.27 16.45 37.08
C ARG A 205 2.06 17.62 36.52
N THR A 206 2.81 17.40 35.42
CA THR A 206 3.54 18.44 34.69
C THR A 206 2.78 18.92 33.47
#